data_30b1aadf075eb6fb23100c95c08f4bbc
#
_entry.id   30b1aadf075eb6fb23100c95c08f4bbc
#
_cell.length_a   1.000
_cell.length_b   1.000
_cell.length_c   1.000
_cell.angle_alpha   90.00
_cell.angle_beta   90.00
_cell.angle_gamma   90.00
#
_symmetry.space_group_name_H-M   'P 1'
#
loop_
_entity.id
_entity.type
_entity.pdbx_description
1 polymer ?
#
loop_
_entity_poly.entity_id
_entity_poly.type
_entity_poly.pdbx_seq_one_letter_code
_entity_poly.pdbx_strand_id
1 'polypeptide(L)'
;MPAALPESYYAGLDLGTSGCRLIVIDGNQAVQAEARVIYPEEPSPPAPLPEVEGGKTDLWWAAVQQMLGELPAAIRSNLQGIAVDGTSGTILLTDAAGNPTTPALMYNDARALEQARRIAAIAPRESGAHGASSSLAKLLWLLEHYPDQPHAHALHQADWIAGKLAGQFGFSDENNCLKLGYDPVRREWPEWVKGLVPERLLPKVYVPGEKIGAGICRAGTTDSIAAFIATGASALGDAVTSLGSTIALKIISNQPIFAPEFGIYSHRLGDKWLAGGASNSGGAVLLQHFSRAALERLTPLLTPEIPTGLDYYPLVKPGERFPHADPQLQPRLTPRPADDVPFLQAMLEGMSRIEREGWQRLHELGAPYPQTLRTVGGGSRNPAWMQMRAKLIGAPLLASRHDEAAFGAALLALEEGVCNTPLLV
;
A
#
# COMPACT_ATOMS: atom_id res chain seq x y z
N MET A 1 3.82 42.61 -20.11
CA MET A 1 4.19 41.38 -19.44
C MET A 1 3.44 40.23 -20.13
N PRO A 2 4.08 39.17 -20.61
CA PRO A 2 3.30 38.02 -21.06
C PRO A 2 2.50 37.51 -19.86
N ALA A 3 1.22 37.26 -20.06
CA ALA A 3 0.38 36.63 -19.05
C ALA A 3 1.08 35.32 -18.64
N ALA A 4 1.30 35.14 -17.32
CA ALA A 4 1.75 33.84 -16.82
C ALA A 4 0.78 32.79 -17.33
N LEU A 5 1.30 31.72 -17.91
CA LEU A 5 0.46 30.56 -18.26
C LEU A 5 -0.30 30.13 -17.00
N PRO A 6 -1.58 29.79 -17.10
CA PRO A 6 -2.31 29.32 -15.94
C PRO A 6 -1.54 28.15 -15.32
N GLU A 7 -1.29 28.25 -14.03
CA GLU A 7 -0.64 27.17 -13.28
C GLU A 7 -1.45 25.88 -13.46
N SER A 8 -0.77 24.78 -13.79
CA SER A 8 -1.38 23.45 -13.94
C SER A 8 -1.24 22.71 -12.62
N TYR A 9 -2.32 22.11 -12.17
CA TYR A 9 -2.38 21.38 -10.90
C TYR A 9 -2.75 19.92 -11.10
N TYR A 10 -2.26 19.07 -10.21
CA TYR A 10 -2.42 17.62 -10.25
C TYR A 10 -2.80 17.13 -8.86
N ALA A 11 -3.89 16.37 -8.78
CA ALA A 11 -4.47 15.93 -7.53
C ALA A 11 -4.26 14.42 -7.30
N GLY A 12 -3.89 14.06 -6.10
CA GLY A 12 -3.86 12.68 -5.62
C GLY A 12 -4.82 12.48 -4.45
N LEU A 13 -5.60 11.43 -4.52
CA LEU A 13 -6.53 11.00 -3.48
C LEU A 13 -6.07 9.67 -2.88
N ASP A 14 -5.91 9.62 -1.56
CA ASP A 14 -5.64 8.40 -0.78
C ASP A 14 -6.89 8.03 0.05
N LEU A 15 -7.46 6.86 -0.21
CA LEU A 15 -8.59 6.33 0.54
C LEU A 15 -8.11 5.23 1.51
N GLY A 16 -7.80 5.63 2.72
CA GLY A 16 -7.41 4.73 3.80
C GLY A 16 -8.60 4.13 4.56
N THR A 17 -8.26 3.37 5.60
CA THR A 17 -9.26 2.69 6.47
C THR A 17 -10.00 3.68 7.39
N SER A 18 -9.30 4.70 7.90
CA SER A 18 -9.80 5.64 8.92
C SER A 18 -10.12 7.03 8.37
N GLY A 19 -9.98 7.24 7.08
CA GLY A 19 -10.20 8.53 6.44
C GLY A 19 -9.60 8.58 5.05
N CYS A 20 -9.74 9.72 4.39
CA CYS A 20 -9.10 9.99 3.12
C CYS A 20 -8.35 11.31 3.13
N ARG A 21 -7.42 11.45 2.20
CA ARG A 21 -6.56 12.62 2.02
C ARG A 21 -6.53 13.02 0.56
N LEU A 22 -6.40 14.32 0.34
CA LEU A 22 -6.19 14.93 -0.95
C LEU A 22 -4.92 15.76 -0.86
N ILE A 23 -4.01 15.57 -1.81
CA ILE A 23 -2.86 16.45 -2.02
C ILE A 23 -2.89 16.95 -3.46
N VAL A 24 -2.70 18.25 -3.63
CA VAL A 24 -2.58 18.89 -4.93
C VAL A 24 -1.16 19.46 -5.08
N ILE A 25 -0.52 19.11 -6.20
CA ILE A 25 0.81 19.60 -6.57
C ILE A 25 0.75 20.44 -7.84
N ASP A 26 1.74 21.29 -8.05
CA ASP A 26 1.99 21.97 -9.32
C ASP A 26 2.91 21.15 -10.26
N GLY A 27 3.21 21.68 -11.43
CA GLY A 27 4.12 21.06 -12.39
C GLY A 27 5.56 20.88 -11.89
N ASN A 28 5.97 21.60 -10.84
CA ASN A 28 7.26 21.45 -10.17
C ASN A 28 7.20 20.47 -8.99
N GLN A 29 6.04 19.82 -8.82
CA GLN A 29 5.76 18.85 -7.75
C GLN A 29 5.78 19.51 -6.34
N ALA A 30 5.57 20.82 -6.25
CA ALA A 30 5.38 21.51 -4.97
C ALA A 30 3.92 21.39 -4.52
N VAL A 31 3.72 21.11 -3.23
CA VAL A 31 2.37 21.00 -2.65
C VAL A 31 1.72 22.38 -2.62
N GLN A 32 0.53 22.49 -3.21
CA GLN A 32 -0.25 23.72 -3.33
C GLN A 32 -1.51 23.72 -2.47
N ALA A 33 -2.07 22.53 -2.19
CA ALA A 33 -3.21 22.37 -1.30
C ALA A 33 -3.25 20.96 -0.70
N GLU A 34 -3.81 20.87 0.49
CA GLU A 34 -4.09 19.61 1.20
C GLU A 34 -5.47 19.67 1.83
N ALA A 35 -6.17 18.53 1.83
CA ALA A 35 -7.40 18.35 2.57
C ALA A 35 -7.45 16.94 3.17
N ARG A 36 -8.20 16.78 4.26
CA ARG A 36 -8.34 15.50 4.95
C ARG A 36 -9.73 15.36 5.55
N VAL A 37 -10.31 14.17 5.39
CA VAL A 37 -11.53 13.77 6.09
C VAL A 37 -11.24 12.52 6.91
N ILE A 38 -11.59 12.55 8.20
CA ILE A 38 -11.51 11.39 9.09
C ILE A 38 -12.89 10.75 9.12
N TYR A 39 -12.96 9.44 8.88
CA TYR A 39 -14.23 8.74 8.98
C TYR A 39 -14.66 8.59 10.43
N PRO A 40 -15.99 8.58 10.71
CA PRO A 40 -16.50 8.25 12.03
C PRO A 40 -15.99 6.87 12.48
N GLU A 41 -15.65 6.75 13.76
CA GLU A 41 -15.30 5.45 14.33
C GLU A 41 -16.50 4.51 14.24
N GLU A 42 -16.32 3.35 13.62
CA GLU A 42 -17.33 2.30 13.66
C GLU A 42 -17.30 1.64 15.05
N PRO A 43 -18.46 1.38 15.68
CA PRO A 43 -18.48 0.64 16.93
C PRO A 43 -17.89 -0.76 16.72
N SER A 44 -16.97 -1.16 17.58
CA SER A 44 -16.36 -2.49 17.58
C SER A 44 -17.06 -3.40 18.60
N PRO A 45 -17.43 -4.66 18.25
CA PRO A 45 -17.18 -5.37 16.99
C PRO A 45 -18.16 -4.93 15.89
N PRO A 46 -17.80 -5.12 14.61
CA PRO A 46 -18.72 -4.82 13.54
C PRO A 46 -19.99 -5.67 13.72
N ALA A 47 -21.13 -5.01 13.89
CA ALA A 47 -22.42 -5.67 13.74
C ALA A 47 -22.47 -6.32 12.34
N PRO A 48 -23.25 -7.43 12.14
CA PRO A 48 -23.51 -7.92 10.80
C PRO A 48 -23.94 -6.73 9.96
N LEU A 49 -23.25 -6.54 8.78
CA LEU A 49 -23.42 -5.38 7.93
C LEU A 49 -24.91 -5.09 7.73
N PRO A 50 -25.41 -3.88 8.05
CA PRO A 50 -26.78 -3.54 7.76
C PRO A 50 -27.03 -3.69 6.27
N GLU A 51 -28.21 -4.18 5.92
CA GLU A 51 -28.72 -4.17 4.55
C GLU A 51 -28.58 -2.76 3.97
N VAL A 52 -28.03 -2.69 2.79
CA VAL A 52 -27.56 -1.52 2.04
C VAL A 52 -28.55 -0.36 2.01
N GLU A 53 -28.46 0.57 2.95
CA GLU A 53 -28.83 1.96 2.74
C GLU A 53 -27.68 2.84 3.26
N GLY A 54 -26.95 3.50 2.35
CA GLY A 54 -25.90 4.45 2.68
C GLY A 54 -24.61 3.83 3.24
N GLY A 55 -24.03 2.82 2.58
CA GLY A 55 -22.86 2.08 3.03
C GLY A 55 -21.54 2.88 2.95
N LYS A 56 -20.41 2.17 3.15
CA LYS A 56 -19.05 2.75 3.06
C LYS A 56 -18.79 3.54 1.78
N THR A 57 -19.42 3.18 0.68
CA THR A 57 -19.32 3.89 -0.61
C THR A 57 -19.82 5.32 -0.55
N ASP A 58 -20.93 5.57 0.14
CA ASP A 58 -21.47 6.93 0.28
C ASP A 58 -20.55 7.79 1.16
N LEU A 59 -20.00 7.18 2.20
CA LEU A 59 -19.02 7.84 3.06
C LEU A 59 -17.75 8.23 2.27
N TRP A 60 -17.21 7.31 1.45
CA TRP A 60 -16.05 7.59 0.63
C TRP A 60 -16.31 8.72 -0.37
N TRP A 61 -17.46 8.63 -1.06
CA TRP A 61 -17.79 9.63 -2.08
C TRP A 61 -18.08 11.00 -1.48
N ALA A 62 -18.82 11.06 -0.37
CA ALA A 62 -19.08 12.31 0.35
C ALA A 62 -17.76 12.98 0.82
N ALA A 63 -16.82 12.19 1.35
CA ALA A 63 -15.52 12.70 1.77
C ALA A 63 -14.69 13.24 0.59
N VAL A 64 -14.68 12.55 -0.55
CA VAL A 64 -14.02 13.03 -1.78
C VAL A 64 -14.65 14.34 -2.27
N GLN A 65 -15.98 14.41 -2.32
CA GLN A 65 -16.68 15.61 -2.73
C GLN A 65 -16.39 16.80 -1.79
N GLN A 66 -16.37 16.55 -0.48
CA GLN A 66 -16.01 17.55 0.51
C GLN A 66 -14.62 18.11 0.25
N MET A 67 -13.59 17.24 0.15
CA MET A 67 -12.21 17.67 -0.06
C MET A 67 -12.02 18.45 -1.36
N LEU A 68 -12.65 17.99 -2.45
CA LEU A 68 -12.59 18.70 -3.74
C LEU A 68 -13.32 20.04 -3.67
N GLY A 69 -14.42 20.12 -2.89
CA GLY A 69 -15.18 21.35 -2.66
C GLY A 69 -14.40 22.40 -1.84
N GLU A 70 -13.55 21.97 -0.93
CA GLU A 70 -12.67 22.80 -0.10
C GLU A 70 -11.49 23.43 -0.87
N LEU A 71 -11.14 22.88 -2.05
CA LEU A 71 -10.06 23.42 -2.86
C LEU A 71 -10.38 24.86 -3.31
N PRO A 72 -9.40 25.78 -3.29
CA PRO A 72 -9.53 27.09 -3.89
C PRO A 72 -10.00 27.02 -5.34
N ALA A 73 -10.91 27.91 -5.75
CA ALA A 73 -11.49 27.90 -7.09
C ALA A 73 -10.42 27.94 -8.19
N ALA A 74 -9.35 28.71 -7.99
CA ALA A 74 -8.22 28.80 -8.92
C ALA A 74 -7.50 27.46 -9.13
N ILE A 75 -7.33 26.66 -8.08
CA ILE A 75 -6.74 25.32 -8.18
C ILE A 75 -7.73 24.38 -8.87
N ARG A 76 -8.97 24.35 -8.42
CA ARG A 76 -10.00 23.44 -8.94
C ARG A 76 -10.25 23.61 -10.43
N SER A 77 -10.29 24.86 -10.91
CA SER A 77 -10.51 25.16 -12.36
C SER A 77 -9.31 24.86 -13.24
N ASN A 78 -8.12 24.68 -12.67
CA ASN A 78 -6.87 24.42 -13.40
C ASN A 78 -6.31 23.02 -13.13
N LEU A 79 -7.11 22.08 -12.57
CA LEU A 79 -6.72 20.68 -12.44
C LEU A 79 -6.56 20.06 -13.83
N GLN A 80 -5.39 19.47 -14.09
CA GLN A 80 -5.05 18.79 -15.34
C GLN A 80 -4.97 17.27 -15.18
N GLY A 81 -4.86 16.80 -13.95
CA GLY A 81 -4.79 15.37 -13.63
C GLY A 81 -5.34 15.08 -12.25
N ILE A 82 -5.97 13.90 -12.10
CA ILE A 82 -6.38 13.34 -10.82
C ILE A 82 -6.18 11.84 -10.82
N ALA A 83 -5.52 11.30 -9.80
CA ALA A 83 -5.38 9.86 -9.60
C ALA A 83 -5.78 9.47 -8.18
N VAL A 84 -6.21 8.22 -8.02
CA VAL A 84 -6.77 7.70 -6.77
C VAL A 84 -6.02 6.47 -6.35
N ASP A 85 -5.55 6.41 -5.11
CA ASP A 85 -5.14 5.19 -4.48
C ASP A 85 -6.12 4.76 -3.38
N GLY A 86 -6.05 3.51 -3.01
CA GLY A 86 -6.92 2.96 -1.98
C GLY A 86 -6.40 1.64 -1.43
N THR A 87 -7.14 1.12 -0.43
CA THR A 87 -6.73 -0.10 0.27
C THR A 87 -6.73 -1.31 -0.67
N SER A 88 -5.56 -1.97 -0.78
CA SER A 88 -5.35 -3.11 -1.67
C SER A 88 -6.28 -4.29 -1.34
N GLY A 89 -7.14 -4.63 -2.26
CA GLY A 89 -8.06 -5.76 -2.13
C GLY A 89 -9.45 -5.40 -1.57
N THR A 90 -9.75 -4.16 -1.24
CA THR A 90 -11.14 -3.72 -1.01
C THR A 90 -11.90 -3.75 -2.33
N ILE A 91 -13.03 -4.45 -2.37
CA ILE A 91 -13.78 -4.72 -3.63
C ILE A 91 -15.29 -4.67 -3.41
N LEU A 92 -16.02 -4.24 -4.44
CA LEU A 92 -17.47 -4.26 -4.53
C LEU A 92 -17.93 -4.59 -5.95
N LEU A 93 -19.21 -4.94 -6.10
CA LEU A 93 -19.87 -5.04 -7.39
C LEU A 93 -20.80 -3.85 -7.62
N THR A 94 -20.93 -3.42 -8.88
CA THR A 94 -21.79 -2.31 -9.27
C THR A 94 -22.61 -2.66 -10.51
N ASP A 95 -23.70 -1.92 -10.74
CA ASP A 95 -24.39 -1.87 -12.02
C ASP A 95 -23.58 -1.11 -13.08
N ALA A 96 -24.12 -0.98 -14.28
CA ALA A 96 -23.48 -0.28 -15.40
C ALA A 96 -23.29 1.23 -15.15
N ALA A 97 -24.10 1.84 -14.28
CA ALA A 97 -24.01 3.24 -13.90
C ALA A 97 -23.06 3.48 -12.70
N GLY A 98 -22.46 2.41 -12.18
CA GLY A 98 -21.55 2.47 -11.03
C GLY A 98 -22.25 2.52 -9.67
N ASN A 99 -23.57 2.26 -9.61
CA ASN A 99 -24.26 2.15 -8.35
C ASN A 99 -23.90 0.81 -7.69
N PRO A 100 -23.54 0.78 -6.39
CA PRO A 100 -23.24 -0.45 -5.69
C PRO A 100 -24.40 -1.44 -5.74
N THR A 101 -24.14 -2.67 -6.13
CA THR A 101 -25.10 -3.79 -6.10
C THR A 101 -24.79 -4.77 -4.98
N THR A 102 -23.70 -4.54 -4.27
CA THR A 102 -23.26 -5.29 -3.07
C THR A 102 -22.62 -4.36 -2.06
N PRO A 103 -22.54 -4.77 -0.77
CA PRO A 103 -21.63 -4.12 0.17
C PRO A 103 -20.18 -4.20 -0.32
N ALA A 104 -19.36 -3.19 0.02
CA ALA A 104 -17.91 -3.25 -0.18
C ALA A 104 -17.27 -4.16 0.87
N LEU A 105 -16.50 -5.16 0.44
CA LEU A 105 -15.69 -6.00 1.32
C LEU A 105 -14.29 -5.39 1.47
N MET A 106 -13.96 -4.98 2.70
CA MET A 106 -12.70 -4.29 3.01
C MET A 106 -11.48 -5.20 2.82
N TYR A 107 -10.30 -4.62 2.74
CA TYR A 107 -9.02 -5.30 2.51
C TYR A 107 -8.71 -6.41 3.53
N ASN A 108 -9.14 -6.26 4.77
CA ASN A 108 -8.93 -7.20 5.89
C ASN A 108 -10.09 -8.20 6.07
N ASP A 109 -11.14 -8.11 5.26
CA ASP A 109 -12.24 -9.05 5.30
C ASP A 109 -11.78 -10.41 4.77
N ALA A 110 -11.85 -11.43 5.61
CA ALA A 110 -11.36 -12.77 5.31
C ALA A 110 -12.49 -13.83 5.34
N ARG A 111 -13.75 -13.42 5.11
CA ARG A 111 -14.91 -14.35 5.13
C ARG A 111 -14.91 -15.36 3.99
N ALA A 112 -14.24 -15.07 2.88
CA ALA A 112 -14.24 -15.88 1.65
C ALA A 112 -13.28 -17.10 1.73
N LEU A 113 -13.35 -17.91 2.81
CA LEU A 113 -12.45 -19.03 3.07
C LEU A 113 -12.62 -20.14 2.05
N GLU A 114 -13.86 -20.48 1.69
CA GLU A 114 -14.16 -21.56 0.73
C GLU A 114 -13.72 -21.18 -0.67
N GLN A 115 -13.98 -19.95 -1.08
CA GLN A 115 -13.55 -19.42 -2.38
C GLN A 115 -12.03 -19.38 -2.47
N ALA A 116 -11.33 -19.01 -1.39
CA ALA A 116 -9.87 -19.06 -1.34
C ALA A 116 -9.30 -20.47 -1.52
N ARG A 117 -9.96 -21.53 -0.96
CA ARG A 117 -9.56 -22.91 -1.18
C ARG A 117 -9.73 -23.35 -2.64
N ARG A 118 -10.84 -22.96 -3.28
CA ARG A 118 -11.07 -23.21 -4.70
C ARG A 118 -10.04 -22.53 -5.58
N ILE A 119 -9.69 -21.28 -5.29
CA ILE A 119 -8.63 -20.55 -5.98
C ILE A 119 -7.28 -21.26 -5.80
N ALA A 120 -6.93 -21.63 -4.57
CA ALA A 120 -5.66 -22.28 -4.27
C ALA A 120 -5.46 -23.62 -5.00
N ALA A 121 -6.55 -24.31 -5.38
CA ALA A 121 -6.50 -25.56 -6.12
C ALA A 121 -6.11 -25.40 -7.60
N ILE A 122 -6.28 -24.21 -8.19
CA ILE A 122 -6.10 -23.99 -9.63
C ILE A 122 -5.16 -22.82 -9.96
N ALA A 123 -5.02 -21.84 -9.06
CA ALA A 123 -4.16 -20.68 -9.29
C ALA A 123 -2.66 -21.07 -9.22
N PRO A 124 -1.81 -20.50 -10.07
CA PRO A 124 -0.38 -20.62 -9.92
C PRO A 124 0.06 -20.14 -8.52
N ARG A 125 1.08 -20.76 -7.94
CA ARG A 125 1.57 -20.43 -6.59
C ARG A 125 2.03 -18.98 -6.46
N GLU A 126 2.50 -18.40 -7.55
CA GLU A 126 3.01 -17.04 -7.68
C GLU A 126 1.91 -15.98 -7.74
N SER A 127 0.64 -16.39 -7.93
CA SER A 127 -0.47 -15.45 -8.05
C SER A 127 -0.71 -14.67 -6.74
N GLY A 128 -0.97 -13.37 -6.87
CA GLY A 128 -1.38 -12.51 -5.76
C GLY A 128 -2.82 -12.78 -5.26
N ALA A 129 -3.57 -13.65 -5.94
CA ALA A 129 -4.98 -13.94 -5.63
C ALA A 129 -5.18 -14.94 -4.49
N HIS A 130 -4.13 -15.47 -3.89
CA HIS A 130 -4.23 -16.41 -2.77
C HIS A 130 -4.71 -15.74 -1.48
N GLY A 131 -5.43 -16.53 -0.66
CA GLY A 131 -5.92 -16.14 0.66
C GLY A 131 -7.34 -15.54 0.65
N ALA A 132 -8.04 -15.69 1.79
CA ALA A 132 -9.45 -15.30 1.94
C ALA A 132 -9.70 -13.79 1.86
N SER A 133 -8.67 -12.97 2.05
CA SER A 133 -8.74 -11.51 1.90
C SER A 133 -8.36 -11.02 0.50
N SER A 134 -8.05 -11.90 -0.45
CA SER A 134 -7.80 -11.50 -1.85
C SER A 134 -9.07 -10.96 -2.50
N SER A 135 -8.92 -10.04 -3.47
CA SER A 135 -10.06 -9.50 -4.22
C SER A 135 -10.81 -10.60 -4.94
N LEU A 136 -10.10 -11.59 -5.51
CA LEU A 136 -10.74 -12.69 -6.25
C LEU A 136 -11.60 -13.57 -5.35
N ALA A 137 -11.09 -13.94 -4.17
CA ALA A 137 -11.88 -14.75 -3.22
C ALA A 137 -13.15 -14.00 -2.77
N LYS A 138 -13.02 -12.70 -2.47
CA LYS A 138 -14.16 -11.85 -2.10
C LYS A 138 -15.13 -11.63 -3.26
N LEU A 139 -14.63 -11.46 -4.49
CA LEU A 139 -15.48 -11.37 -5.68
C LEU A 139 -16.33 -12.62 -5.85
N LEU A 140 -15.74 -13.81 -5.76
CA LEU A 140 -16.48 -15.07 -5.85
C LEU A 140 -17.53 -15.18 -4.74
N TRP A 141 -17.17 -14.77 -3.52
CA TRP A 141 -18.11 -14.75 -2.39
C TRP A 141 -19.30 -13.81 -2.66
N LEU A 142 -19.05 -12.60 -3.18
CA LEU A 142 -20.09 -11.63 -3.53
C LEU A 142 -21.03 -12.18 -4.61
N LEU A 143 -20.51 -12.80 -5.65
CA LEU A 143 -21.32 -13.38 -6.75
C LEU A 143 -22.20 -14.52 -6.25
N GLU A 144 -21.74 -15.31 -5.29
CA GLU A 144 -22.50 -16.41 -4.69
C GLU A 144 -23.61 -15.93 -3.73
N HIS A 145 -23.40 -14.80 -3.04
CA HIS A 145 -24.35 -14.29 -2.04
C HIS A 145 -25.33 -13.24 -2.60
N TYR A 146 -25.03 -12.67 -3.77
CA TYR A 146 -25.89 -11.69 -4.43
C TYR A 146 -26.11 -12.05 -5.91
N PRO A 147 -26.59 -13.29 -6.23
CA PRO A 147 -26.65 -13.79 -7.59
C PRO A 147 -27.68 -13.07 -8.47
N ASP A 148 -28.73 -12.51 -7.89
CA ASP A 148 -29.88 -11.92 -8.61
C ASP A 148 -29.70 -10.42 -8.89
N GLN A 149 -28.57 -9.84 -8.55
CA GLN A 149 -28.29 -8.42 -8.76
C GLN A 149 -27.71 -8.16 -10.16
N PRO A 150 -27.99 -6.99 -10.77
CA PRO A 150 -27.53 -6.66 -12.13
C PRO A 150 -26.05 -6.22 -12.14
N HIS A 151 -25.13 -7.11 -11.75
CA HIS A 151 -23.72 -6.82 -11.73
C HIS A 151 -23.14 -6.57 -13.12
N ALA A 152 -22.56 -5.40 -13.33
CA ALA A 152 -21.85 -5.02 -14.54
C ALA A 152 -20.34 -4.91 -14.36
N HIS A 153 -19.87 -4.48 -13.18
CA HIS A 153 -18.46 -4.27 -12.91
C HIS A 153 -18.03 -4.80 -11.54
N ALA A 154 -16.84 -5.40 -11.47
CA ALA A 154 -16.11 -5.64 -10.23
C ALA A 154 -15.04 -4.55 -10.06
N LEU A 155 -15.14 -3.73 -9.01
CA LEU A 155 -14.32 -2.55 -8.83
C LEU A 155 -13.63 -2.55 -7.46
N HIS A 156 -12.35 -2.21 -7.44
CA HIS A 156 -11.69 -1.89 -6.18
C HIS A 156 -12.14 -0.51 -5.66
N GLN A 157 -11.82 -0.20 -4.42
CA GLN A 157 -12.16 1.09 -3.81
C GLN A 157 -11.65 2.28 -4.66
N ALA A 158 -10.38 2.25 -5.04
CA ALA A 158 -9.78 3.29 -5.88
C ALA A 158 -10.46 3.38 -7.26
N ASP A 159 -10.76 2.23 -7.89
CA ASP A 159 -11.40 2.17 -9.21
C ASP A 159 -12.81 2.75 -9.18
N TRP A 160 -13.57 2.47 -8.12
CA TRP A 160 -14.93 3.00 -7.98
C TRP A 160 -14.93 4.53 -7.86
N ILE A 161 -14.04 5.09 -7.02
CA ILE A 161 -13.89 6.54 -6.89
C ILE A 161 -13.38 7.17 -8.19
N ALA A 162 -12.37 6.57 -8.83
CA ALA A 162 -11.90 7.02 -10.14
C ALA A 162 -13.02 6.99 -11.19
N GLY A 163 -13.86 5.95 -11.15
CA GLY A 163 -15.04 5.84 -12.02
C GLY A 163 -16.06 6.94 -11.79
N LYS A 164 -16.34 7.29 -10.55
CA LYS A 164 -17.21 8.43 -10.20
C LYS A 164 -16.65 9.76 -10.72
N LEU A 165 -15.34 9.94 -10.64
CA LEU A 165 -14.64 11.16 -11.13
C LEU A 165 -14.58 11.20 -12.66
N ALA A 166 -14.36 10.05 -13.31
CA ALA A 166 -14.27 9.94 -14.77
C ALA A 166 -15.64 9.89 -15.48
N GLY A 167 -16.73 9.60 -14.75
CA GLY A 167 -18.05 9.36 -15.31
C GLY A 167 -18.16 8.06 -16.13
N GLN A 168 -17.25 7.12 -15.92
CA GLN A 168 -17.24 5.79 -16.58
C GLN A 168 -16.64 4.74 -15.65
N PHE A 169 -17.04 3.47 -15.82
CA PHE A 169 -16.60 2.37 -14.97
C PHE A 169 -16.05 1.21 -15.80
N GLY A 170 -15.61 0.12 -15.15
CA GLY A 170 -15.09 -1.08 -15.80
C GLY A 170 -13.61 -1.02 -16.13
N PHE A 171 -12.84 -0.22 -15.40
CA PHE A 171 -11.38 -0.16 -15.47
C PHE A 171 -10.73 -0.32 -14.10
N SER A 172 -9.46 -0.65 -14.07
CA SER A 172 -8.61 -0.76 -12.91
C SER A 172 -7.15 -0.59 -13.32
N ASP A 173 -6.21 -0.76 -12.39
CA ASP A 173 -4.78 -0.73 -12.63
C ASP A 173 -4.08 -2.07 -12.35
N GLU A 174 -2.85 -2.22 -12.85
CA GLU A 174 -2.06 -3.45 -12.73
C GLU A 174 -1.87 -3.90 -11.28
N ASN A 175 -1.76 -2.95 -10.33
CA ASN A 175 -1.44 -3.26 -8.93
C ASN A 175 -2.67 -3.65 -8.12
N ASN A 176 -3.82 -2.99 -8.33
CA ASN A 176 -5.08 -3.40 -7.73
C ASN A 176 -5.51 -4.78 -8.25
N CYS A 177 -5.35 -5.04 -9.55
CA CYS A 177 -5.75 -6.28 -10.19
C CYS A 177 -4.90 -7.51 -9.78
N LEU A 178 -3.73 -7.35 -9.15
CA LEU A 178 -2.91 -8.49 -8.70
C LEU A 178 -3.67 -9.45 -7.79
N LYS A 179 -4.41 -8.94 -6.80
CA LYS A 179 -5.20 -9.77 -5.89
C LYS A 179 -6.50 -10.27 -6.51
N LEU A 180 -6.84 -9.78 -7.70
CA LEU A 180 -7.95 -10.27 -8.53
C LEU A 180 -7.47 -11.38 -9.50
N GLY A 181 -6.17 -11.65 -9.54
CA GLY A 181 -5.57 -12.72 -10.32
C GLY A 181 -5.02 -12.30 -11.68
N TYR A 182 -4.90 -11.00 -11.96
CA TYR A 182 -4.23 -10.49 -13.16
C TYR A 182 -2.76 -10.92 -13.19
N ASP A 183 -2.29 -11.35 -14.37
CA ASP A 183 -0.89 -11.69 -14.59
C ASP A 183 -0.08 -10.42 -14.93
N PRO A 184 0.72 -9.89 -14.00
CA PRO A 184 1.46 -8.66 -14.23
C PRO A 184 2.67 -8.87 -15.16
N VAL A 185 3.10 -10.11 -15.39
CA VAL A 185 4.23 -10.43 -16.29
C VAL A 185 3.78 -10.38 -17.73
N ARG A 186 2.67 -11.06 -18.06
CA ARG A 186 2.08 -11.11 -19.40
C ARG A 186 1.16 -9.93 -19.70
N ARG A 187 0.74 -9.21 -18.67
CA ARG A 187 -0.26 -8.12 -18.74
C ARG A 187 -1.58 -8.59 -19.34
N GLU A 188 -2.10 -9.69 -18.82
CA GLU A 188 -3.37 -10.29 -19.28
C GLU A 188 -4.15 -10.94 -18.14
N TRP A 189 -5.43 -11.18 -18.38
CA TRP A 189 -6.28 -12.01 -17.55
C TRP A 189 -6.05 -13.48 -17.90
N PRO A 190 -5.50 -14.30 -16.98
CA PRO A 190 -5.26 -15.71 -17.26
C PRO A 190 -6.57 -16.50 -17.44
N GLU A 191 -6.52 -17.57 -18.23
CA GLU A 191 -7.69 -18.43 -18.49
C GLU A 191 -8.30 -19.03 -17.22
N TRP A 192 -7.47 -19.32 -16.22
CA TRP A 192 -7.99 -19.85 -14.93
C TRP A 192 -8.85 -18.82 -14.18
N VAL A 193 -8.59 -17.50 -14.34
CA VAL A 193 -9.44 -16.43 -13.78
C VAL A 193 -10.75 -16.32 -14.57
N LYS A 194 -10.66 -16.34 -15.91
CA LYS A 194 -11.83 -16.28 -16.80
C LYS A 194 -12.76 -17.49 -16.61
N GLY A 195 -12.21 -18.65 -16.21
CA GLY A 195 -12.98 -19.82 -15.83
C GLY A 195 -13.71 -19.72 -14.50
N LEU A 196 -13.34 -18.75 -13.64
CA LEU A 196 -13.97 -18.50 -12.34
C LEU A 196 -14.96 -17.32 -12.36
N VAL A 197 -14.66 -16.32 -13.13
CA VAL A 197 -15.38 -15.02 -13.15
C VAL A 197 -15.85 -14.73 -14.58
N PRO A 198 -17.10 -14.30 -14.77
CA PRO A 198 -17.55 -13.84 -16.08
C PRO A 198 -16.67 -12.69 -16.62
N GLU A 199 -16.13 -12.83 -17.83
CA GLU A 199 -15.17 -11.88 -18.41
C GLU A 199 -15.69 -10.43 -18.40
N ARG A 200 -17.01 -10.23 -18.57
CA ARG A 200 -17.62 -8.90 -18.51
C ARG A 200 -17.40 -8.15 -17.19
N LEU A 201 -17.11 -8.86 -16.10
CA LEU A 201 -16.85 -8.27 -14.79
C LEU A 201 -15.36 -7.92 -14.58
N LEU A 202 -14.47 -8.50 -15.40
CA LEU A 202 -13.04 -8.22 -15.33
C LEU A 202 -12.77 -6.81 -15.91
N PRO A 203 -12.14 -5.91 -15.16
CA PRO A 203 -11.89 -4.56 -15.63
C PRO A 203 -10.86 -4.53 -16.77
N LYS A 204 -10.95 -3.51 -17.62
CA LYS A 204 -9.83 -3.13 -18.47
C LYS A 204 -8.69 -2.62 -17.57
N VAL A 205 -7.51 -3.21 -17.72
CA VAL A 205 -6.36 -2.89 -16.87
C VAL A 205 -5.48 -1.83 -17.53
N TYR A 206 -5.14 -0.80 -16.78
CA TYR A 206 -4.27 0.30 -17.19
C TYR A 206 -2.96 0.28 -16.39
N VAL A 207 -1.92 0.88 -16.95
CA VAL A 207 -0.69 1.18 -16.21
C VAL A 207 -0.96 2.38 -15.29
N PRO A 208 -0.50 2.34 -14.00
CA PRO A 208 -0.62 3.50 -13.12
C PRO A 208 -0.10 4.80 -13.76
N GLY A 209 -0.88 5.87 -13.70
CA GLY A 209 -0.62 7.16 -14.35
C GLY A 209 -1.15 7.27 -15.78
N GLU A 210 -1.56 6.17 -16.43
CA GLU A 210 -2.14 6.20 -17.78
C GLU A 210 -3.50 6.90 -17.76
N LYS A 211 -3.78 7.67 -18.82
CA LYS A 211 -5.01 8.46 -18.94
C LYS A 211 -6.24 7.58 -19.16
N ILE A 212 -7.28 7.81 -18.36
CA ILE A 212 -8.56 7.12 -18.47
C ILE A 212 -9.56 8.01 -19.21
N GLY A 213 -9.97 7.57 -20.40
CA GLY A 213 -10.96 8.29 -21.20
C GLY A 213 -10.50 9.67 -21.65
N ALA A 214 -11.46 10.59 -21.85
CA ALA A 214 -11.21 11.96 -22.36
C ALA A 214 -10.97 13.00 -21.25
N GLY A 215 -11.29 12.66 -19.97
CA GLY A 215 -11.17 13.56 -18.83
C GLY A 215 -9.75 13.73 -18.28
N ILE A 216 -9.68 14.25 -17.06
CA ILE A 216 -8.41 14.45 -16.32
C ILE A 216 -8.06 13.24 -15.43
N CYS A 217 -8.90 12.20 -15.39
CA CYS A 217 -8.67 11.04 -14.53
C CYS A 217 -7.54 10.17 -15.08
N ARG A 218 -6.67 9.73 -14.19
CA ARG A 218 -5.56 8.82 -14.47
C ARG A 218 -5.74 7.52 -13.68
N ALA A 219 -5.20 6.42 -14.20
CA ALA A 219 -5.15 5.16 -13.48
C ALA A 219 -4.35 5.34 -12.19
N GLY A 220 -4.94 4.90 -11.10
CA GLY A 220 -4.34 4.97 -9.78
C GLY A 220 -3.46 3.77 -9.47
N THR A 221 -3.42 3.44 -8.18
CA THR A 221 -2.69 2.27 -7.69
C THR A 221 -3.19 1.90 -6.28
N THR A 222 -2.51 1.00 -5.60
CA THR A 222 -2.78 0.72 -4.18
C THR A 222 -2.07 1.72 -3.26
N ASP A 223 -2.64 1.96 -2.07
CA ASP A 223 -2.11 2.81 -1.01
C ASP A 223 -0.61 2.59 -0.76
N SER A 224 -0.20 1.34 -0.68
CA SER A 224 1.18 0.97 -0.38
C SER A 224 2.16 1.21 -1.54
N ILE A 225 1.70 1.25 -2.77
CA ILE A 225 2.51 1.60 -3.95
C ILE A 225 2.57 3.12 -4.08
N ALA A 226 1.45 3.82 -3.88
CA ALA A 226 1.41 5.28 -3.84
C ALA A 226 2.35 5.83 -2.74
N ALA A 227 2.32 5.24 -1.53
CA ALA A 227 3.24 5.60 -0.46
C ALA A 227 4.71 5.37 -0.83
N PHE A 228 5.02 4.31 -1.59
CA PHE A 228 6.37 4.09 -2.10
C PHE A 228 6.78 5.18 -3.10
N ILE A 229 5.92 5.49 -4.08
CA ILE A 229 6.15 6.56 -5.08
C ILE A 229 6.37 7.90 -4.38
N ALA A 230 5.60 8.22 -3.34
CA ALA A 230 5.71 9.46 -2.57
C ALA A 230 7.11 9.69 -1.99
N THR A 231 7.85 8.63 -1.69
CA THR A 231 9.21 8.76 -1.14
C THR A 231 10.24 9.32 -2.12
N GLY A 232 9.94 9.32 -3.42
CA GLY A 232 10.87 9.71 -4.49
C GLY A 232 11.87 8.62 -4.86
N ALA A 233 11.69 7.39 -4.40
CA ALA A 233 12.46 6.22 -4.86
C ALA A 233 12.09 5.90 -6.31
N SER A 234 13.08 5.81 -7.23
CA SER A 234 12.84 5.67 -8.67
C SER A 234 13.90 4.85 -9.42
N ALA A 235 15.12 4.76 -8.89
CA ALA A 235 16.22 4.04 -9.50
C ALA A 235 16.25 2.56 -9.09
N LEU A 236 16.84 1.72 -9.93
CA LEU A 236 17.11 0.32 -9.59
C LEU A 236 17.92 0.24 -8.28
N GLY A 237 17.46 -0.57 -7.34
CA GLY A 237 18.07 -0.70 -6.02
C GLY A 237 17.68 0.39 -5.02
N ASP A 238 16.87 1.38 -5.40
CA ASP A 238 16.24 2.25 -4.41
C ASP A 238 15.29 1.44 -3.54
N ALA A 239 15.48 1.54 -2.23
CA ALA A 239 14.73 0.78 -1.23
C ALA A 239 13.99 1.69 -0.24
N VAL A 240 12.87 1.18 0.25
CA VAL A 240 12.06 1.85 1.27
C VAL A 240 11.73 0.86 2.37
N THR A 241 12.02 1.24 3.62
CA THR A 241 11.52 0.54 4.81
C THR A 241 10.38 1.33 5.43
N SER A 242 9.23 0.68 5.60
CA SER A 242 8.16 1.20 6.43
C SER A 242 8.30 0.65 7.86
N LEU A 243 8.59 1.53 8.81
CA LEU A 243 8.67 1.23 10.24
C LEU A 243 7.35 1.58 10.93
N GLY A 244 6.34 0.76 10.65
CA GLY A 244 5.00 0.85 11.23
C GLY A 244 4.80 -0.13 12.40
N SER A 245 3.56 -0.62 12.57
CA SER A 245 3.27 -1.73 13.51
C SER A 245 4.09 -2.97 13.18
N THR A 246 4.39 -3.18 11.88
CA THR A 246 5.30 -4.20 11.34
C THR A 246 6.39 -3.52 10.51
N ILE A 247 7.46 -4.25 10.21
CA ILE A 247 8.52 -3.79 9.31
C ILE A 247 8.18 -4.30 7.91
N ALA A 248 7.99 -3.40 6.96
CA ALA A 248 7.76 -3.75 5.56
C ALA A 248 8.87 -3.18 4.68
N LEU A 249 9.40 -4.03 3.80
CA LEU A 249 10.51 -3.72 2.90
C LEU A 249 10.01 -3.70 1.46
N LYS A 250 10.46 -2.71 0.69
CA LYS A 250 10.20 -2.63 -0.75
C LYS A 250 11.46 -2.14 -1.47
N ILE A 251 11.76 -2.73 -2.63
CA ILE A 251 12.92 -2.39 -3.44
C ILE A 251 12.59 -2.44 -4.93
N ILE A 252 13.12 -1.48 -5.68
CA ILE A 252 13.00 -1.48 -7.13
C ILE A 252 13.94 -2.52 -7.73
N SER A 253 13.36 -3.44 -8.53
CA SER A 253 14.04 -4.52 -9.24
C SER A 253 13.78 -4.43 -10.73
N ASN A 254 14.71 -4.93 -11.55
CA ASN A 254 14.53 -5.09 -13.00
C ASN A 254 13.80 -6.39 -13.37
N GLN A 255 13.58 -7.27 -12.42
CA GLN A 255 12.85 -8.53 -12.60
C GLN A 255 11.87 -8.76 -11.46
N PRO A 256 10.75 -9.48 -11.69
CA PRO A 256 9.81 -9.81 -10.65
C PRO A 256 10.39 -10.85 -9.70
N ILE A 257 10.03 -10.75 -8.44
CA ILE A 257 10.34 -11.74 -7.40
C ILE A 257 9.02 -12.34 -6.92
N PHE A 258 8.93 -13.65 -7.02
CA PHE A 258 7.79 -14.43 -6.51
C PHE A 258 8.32 -15.49 -5.54
N ALA A 259 7.94 -15.37 -4.29
CA ALA A 259 8.30 -16.31 -3.24
C ALA A 259 7.11 -16.43 -2.26
N PRO A 260 6.07 -17.21 -2.64
CA PRO A 260 4.83 -17.29 -1.88
C PRO A 260 5.01 -17.83 -0.46
N GLU A 261 6.03 -18.64 -0.21
CA GLU A 261 6.39 -19.11 1.14
C GLU A 261 6.74 -17.97 2.10
N PHE A 262 7.24 -16.83 1.57
CA PHE A 262 7.50 -15.60 2.31
C PHE A 262 6.40 -14.55 2.15
N GLY A 263 5.33 -14.87 1.44
CA GLY A 263 4.27 -13.92 1.09
C GLY A 263 4.74 -12.82 0.14
N ILE A 264 5.77 -13.10 -0.69
CA ILE A 264 6.35 -12.16 -1.65
C ILE A 264 5.74 -12.37 -3.03
N TYR A 265 5.18 -11.29 -3.56
CA TYR A 265 4.82 -11.12 -4.97
C TYR A 265 5.13 -9.68 -5.38
N SER A 266 5.64 -9.53 -6.63
CA SER A 266 6.06 -8.22 -7.11
C SER A 266 4.92 -7.44 -7.73
N HIS A 267 4.94 -6.12 -7.51
CA HIS A 267 4.08 -5.17 -8.19
C HIS A 267 4.80 -4.58 -9.39
N ARG A 268 4.06 -4.13 -10.39
CA ARG A 268 4.60 -3.32 -11.47
C ARG A 268 4.85 -1.88 -11.01
N LEU A 269 5.95 -1.32 -11.47
CA LEU A 269 6.30 0.09 -11.36
C LEU A 269 6.81 0.55 -12.74
N GLY A 270 5.86 0.73 -13.68
CA GLY A 270 6.12 0.94 -15.10
C GLY A 270 6.82 -0.23 -15.79
N ASP A 271 8.05 -0.02 -16.25
CA ASP A 271 8.92 -1.03 -16.83
C ASP A 271 9.68 -1.86 -15.78
N LYS A 272 9.70 -1.39 -14.53
CA LYS A 272 10.38 -2.03 -13.40
C LYS A 272 9.40 -2.81 -12.53
N TRP A 273 9.96 -3.42 -11.49
CA TRP A 273 9.22 -4.18 -10.50
C TRP A 273 9.50 -3.65 -9.10
N LEU A 274 8.52 -3.76 -8.25
CA LEU A 274 8.64 -3.48 -6.84
C LEU A 274 8.50 -4.79 -6.06
N ALA A 275 9.62 -5.33 -5.63
CA ALA A 275 9.68 -6.50 -4.77
C ALA A 275 9.64 -6.10 -3.30
N GLY A 276 9.05 -6.92 -2.45
CA GLY A 276 9.05 -6.61 -1.02
C GLY A 276 8.52 -7.73 -0.15
N GLY A 277 8.86 -7.67 1.12
CA GLY A 277 8.40 -8.58 2.16
C GLY A 277 8.06 -7.81 3.44
N ALA A 278 7.34 -8.46 4.35
CA ALA A 278 6.96 -7.83 5.61
C ALA A 278 7.11 -8.79 6.78
N SER A 279 7.94 -8.39 7.76
CA SER A 279 8.10 -9.10 9.03
C SER A 279 6.93 -8.84 9.96
N ASN A 280 6.66 -9.78 10.86
CA ASN A 280 5.73 -9.61 11.97
C ASN A 280 6.33 -8.80 13.14
N SER A 281 7.64 -8.50 13.10
CA SER A 281 8.32 -7.58 14.01
C SER A 281 8.03 -6.13 13.65
N GLY A 282 8.14 -5.21 14.60
CA GLY A 282 7.98 -3.77 14.40
C GLY A 282 7.44 -3.03 15.60
N GLY A 283 6.89 -1.83 15.37
CA GLY A 283 6.43 -0.93 16.44
C GLY A 283 5.39 -1.53 17.38
N ALA A 284 4.57 -2.48 16.91
CA ALA A 284 3.60 -3.17 17.77
C ALA A 284 4.26 -3.91 18.94
N VAL A 285 5.45 -4.48 18.73
CA VAL A 285 6.20 -5.15 19.81
C VAL A 285 6.66 -4.14 20.85
N LEU A 286 7.14 -2.96 20.43
CA LEU A 286 7.55 -1.90 21.35
C LEU A 286 6.41 -1.47 22.25
N LEU A 287 5.20 -1.35 21.68
CA LEU A 287 3.99 -0.92 22.41
C LEU A 287 3.45 -1.99 23.40
N GLN A 288 3.92 -3.24 23.32
CA GLN A 288 3.63 -4.24 24.37
C GLN A 288 4.45 -4.00 25.64
N HIS A 289 5.60 -3.36 25.52
CA HIS A 289 6.56 -3.18 26.63
C HIS A 289 6.63 -1.73 27.11
N PHE A 290 6.30 -0.76 26.25
CA PHE A 290 6.44 0.66 26.53
C PHE A 290 5.22 1.45 26.07
N SER A 291 4.82 2.42 26.88
CA SER A 291 3.90 3.48 26.42
C SER A 291 4.62 4.40 25.42
N ARG A 292 3.86 5.14 24.59
CA ARG A 292 4.43 6.15 23.68
C ARG A 292 5.28 7.18 24.42
N ALA A 293 4.80 7.68 25.57
CA ALA A 293 5.56 8.60 26.42
C ALA A 293 6.87 7.99 26.96
N ALA A 294 6.86 6.69 27.29
CA ALA A 294 8.08 6.00 27.71
C ALA A 294 9.08 5.91 26.55
N LEU A 295 8.65 5.57 25.35
CA LEU A 295 9.50 5.55 24.15
C LEU A 295 10.13 6.92 23.86
N GLU A 296 9.35 8.00 23.94
CA GLU A 296 9.84 9.38 23.75
C GLU A 296 10.90 9.74 24.81
N ARG A 297 10.69 9.37 26.06
CA ARG A 297 11.62 9.64 27.16
C ARG A 297 12.90 8.82 27.07
N LEU A 298 12.81 7.55 26.64
CA LEU A 298 13.96 6.63 26.58
C LEU A 298 14.82 6.83 25.33
N THR A 299 14.22 7.23 24.20
CA THR A 299 14.92 7.40 22.92
C THR A 299 16.20 8.26 23.01
N PRO A 300 16.23 9.44 23.65
CA PRO A 300 17.45 10.25 23.75
C PRO A 300 18.53 9.66 24.67
N LEU A 301 18.22 8.62 25.44
CA LEU A 301 19.17 7.94 26.33
C LEU A 301 19.85 6.74 25.66
N LEU A 302 19.44 6.36 24.46
CA LEU A 302 20.03 5.26 23.71
C LEU A 302 21.46 5.59 23.25
N THR A 303 22.31 4.58 23.20
CA THR A 303 23.70 4.69 22.78
C THR A 303 23.98 3.81 21.56
N PRO A 304 23.52 4.21 20.35
CA PRO A 304 23.54 3.37 19.14
C PRO A 304 24.95 2.95 18.70
N GLU A 305 25.98 3.64 19.18
CA GLU A 305 27.39 3.31 18.89
C GLU A 305 27.88 2.09 19.67
N ILE A 306 27.26 1.77 20.80
CA ILE A 306 27.68 0.70 21.73
C ILE A 306 26.62 -0.41 21.71
N PRO A 307 26.86 -1.53 20.98
CA PRO A 307 25.90 -2.63 20.93
C PRO A 307 25.65 -3.22 22.33
N THR A 308 24.41 -3.59 22.60
CA THR A 308 24.04 -4.24 23.88
C THR A 308 24.59 -5.65 24.02
N GLY A 309 24.98 -6.31 22.94
CA GLY A 309 25.38 -7.71 22.91
C GLY A 309 24.23 -8.71 23.10
N LEU A 310 22.98 -8.23 23.17
CA LEU A 310 21.81 -9.08 23.32
C LEU A 310 21.28 -9.54 21.97
N ASP A 311 21.00 -10.85 21.87
CA ASP A 311 20.49 -11.45 20.65
C ASP A 311 18.95 -11.58 20.72
N TYR A 312 18.24 -10.47 20.45
CA TYR A 312 16.78 -10.44 20.43
C TYR A 312 16.19 -10.67 19.05
N TYR A 313 15.05 -11.38 19.04
CA TYR A 313 14.13 -11.46 17.90
C TYR A 313 12.75 -10.99 18.37
N PRO A 314 12.44 -9.69 18.27
CA PRO A 314 11.20 -9.13 18.81
C PRO A 314 9.99 -9.49 17.97
N LEU A 315 9.03 -10.25 18.52
CA LEU A 315 7.73 -10.56 17.91
C LEU A 315 6.62 -10.35 18.95
N VAL A 316 5.43 -9.96 18.46
CA VAL A 316 4.22 -9.81 19.30
C VAL A 316 3.73 -11.16 19.83
N LYS A 317 3.83 -12.18 18.98
CA LYS A 317 3.44 -13.58 19.25
C LYS A 317 4.28 -14.52 18.38
N PRO A 318 4.29 -15.82 18.65
CA PRO A 318 4.97 -16.79 17.80
C PRO A 318 4.51 -16.70 16.34
N GLY A 319 5.48 -16.88 15.43
CA GLY A 319 5.32 -16.92 13.99
C GLY A 319 5.92 -15.72 13.27
N GLU A 320 6.75 -16.02 12.28
CA GLU A 320 7.35 -15.04 11.36
C GLU A 320 7.07 -15.45 9.91
N ARG A 321 6.60 -14.51 9.10
CA ARG A 321 6.35 -14.75 7.67
C ARG A 321 7.56 -14.41 6.81
N PHE A 322 8.32 -13.37 7.18
CA PHE A 322 9.48 -12.86 6.45
C PHE A 322 10.45 -12.22 7.45
N PRO A 323 11.78 -12.47 7.38
CA PRO A 323 12.50 -13.18 6.32
C PRO A 323 12.62 -14.71 6.47
N HIS A 324 12.02 -15.33 7.49
CA HIS A 324 12.26 -16.73 7.81
C HIS A 324 11.16 -17.70 7.37
N ALA A 325 9.91 -17.24 7.17
CA ALA A 325 8.75 -18.09 6.86
C ALA A 325 8.54 -19.24 7.87
N ASP A 326 8.73 -18.94 9.16
CA ASP A 326 8.58 -19.91 10.25
C ASP A 326 7.36 -19.56 11.11
N PRO A 327 6.23 -20.28 10.98
CA PRO A 327 5.02 -20.02 11.76
C PRO A 327 5.17 -20.35 13.25
N GLN A 328 6.26 -21.01 13.67
CA GLN A 328 6.53 -21.40 15.04
C GLN A 328 7.66 -20.62 15.69
N LEU A 329 8.31 -19.71 14.98
CA LEU A 329 9.42 -18.89 15.50
C LEU A 329 8.98 -18.16 16.77
N GLN A 330 9.67 -18.45 17.88
CA GLN A 330 9.35 -17.86 19.18
C GLN A 330 9.94 -16.46 19.31
N PRO A 331 9.22 -15.52 19.96
CA PRO A 331 9.82 -14.26 20.41
C PRO A 331 11.03 -14.54 21.30
N ARG A 332 12.15 -13.84 21.08
CA ARG A 332 13.35 -13.92 21.90
C ARG A 332 13.68 -12.54 22.44
N LEU A 333 13.38 -12.31 23.74
CA LEU A 333 13.59 -11.06 24.47
C LEU A 333 14.25 -11.32 25.83
N THR A 334 15.05 -12.38 25.92
CA THR A 334 15.76 -12.79 27.14
C THR A 334 17.25 -12.94 26.87
N PRO A 335 18.11 -12.64 27.91
CA PRO A 335 17.78 -12.12 29.23
C PRO A 335 17.26 -10.65 29.15
N ARG A 336 16.29 -10.29 29.99
CA ARG A 336 15.82 -8.91 30.08
C ARG A 336 16.72 -8.13 31.07
N PRO A 337 17.34 -7.01 30.62
CA PRO A 337 18.04 -6.09 31.51
C PRO A 337 17.12 -5.48 32.58
N ALA A 338 17.66 -5.14 33.74
CA ALA A 338 16.88 -4.45 34.77
C ALA A 338 16.53 -3.02 34.40
N ASP A 339 17.36 -2.37 33.58
CA ASP A 339 17.13 -1.03 33.03
C ASP A 339 16.39 -1.10 31.68
N ASP A 340 15.43 -0.23 31.49
CA ASP A 340 14.64 -0.13 30.29
C ASP A 340 15.40 0.42 29.08
N VAL A 341 16.48 1.21 29.28
CA VAL A 341 17.27 1.79 28.18
C VAL A 341 17.96 0.68 27.38
N PRO A 342 18.80 -0.20 27.97
CA PRO A 342 19.41 -1.30 27.23
C PRO A 342 18.38 -2.32 26.72
N PHE A 343 17.23 -2.48 27.38
CA PHE A 343 16.17 -3.35 26.88
C PHE A 343 15.56 -2.81 25.58
N LEU A 344 15.18 -1.52 25.55
CA LEU A 344 14.69 -0.86 24.35
C LEU A 344 15.74 -0.90 23.23
N GLN A 345 17.00 -0.59 23.54
CA GLN A 345 18.08 -0.61 22.57
C GLN A 345 18.25 -2.00 21.94
N ALA A 346 18.28 -3.06 22.74
CA ALA A 346 18.39 -4.43 22.25
C ALA A 346 17.21 -4.84 21.34
N MET A 347 15.99 -4.37 21.64
CA MET A 347 14.85 -4.59 20.76
C MET A 347 15.04 -3.90 19.40
N LEU A 348 15.50 -2.64 19.39
CA LEU A 348 15.75 -1.89 18.15
C LEU A 348 16.92 -2.50 17.35
N GLU A 349 17.97 -2.98 18.02
CA GLU A 349 19.06 -3.74 17.40
C GLU A 349 18.55 -5.04 16.76
N GLY A 350 17.68 -5.78 17.46
CA GLY A 350 17.04 -6.99 16.95
C GLY A 350 16.20 -6.72 15.71
N MET A 351 15.36 -5.69 15.76
CA MET A 351 14.56 -5.24 14.61
C MET A 351 15.43 -4.82 13.43
N SER A 352 16.55 -4.16 13.68
CA SER A 352 17.49 -3.78 12.62
C SER A 352 18.18 -4.98 11.98
N ARG A 353 18.46 -6.05 12.77
CA ARG A 353 18.95 -7.33 12.23
C ARG A 353 17.92 -8.02 11.35
N ILE A 354 16.66 -8.09 11.80
CA ILE A 354 15.56 -8.64 11.01
C ILE A 354 15.43 -7.90 9.68
N GLU A 355 15.52 -6.57 9.68
CA GLU A 355 15.49 -5.77 8.47
C GLU A 355 16.66 -6.10 7.53
N ARG A 356 17.89 -6.17 8.03
CA ARG A 356 19.06 -6.57 7.23
C ARG A 356 18.89 -7.97 6.63
N GLU A 357 18.43 -8.93 7.42
CA GLU A 357 18.15 -10.29 6.96
C GLU A 357 17.06 -10.29 5.89
N GLY A 358 16.07 -9.42 6.01
CA GLY A 358 15.05 -9.19 4.98
C GLY A 358 15.65 -8.69 3.67
N TRP A 359 16.57 -7.73 3.70
CA TRP A 359 17.26 -7.27 2.50
C TRP A 359 18.16 -8.35 1.90
N GLN A 360 18.84 -9.14 2.72
CA GLN A 360 19.62 -10.30 2.27
C GLN A 360 18.72 -11.34 1.61
N ARG A 361 17.57 -11.65 2.20
CA ARG A 361 16.60 -12.60 1.64
C ARG A 361 16.07 -12.13 0.27
N LEU A 362 15.70 -10.87 0.13
CA LEU A 362 15.27 -10.31 -1.16
C LEU A 362 16.40 -10.39 -2.20
N HIS A 363 17.63 -10.15 -1.78
CA HIS A 363 18.80 -10.26 -2.67
C HIS A 363 19.07 -11.70 -3.09
N GLU A 364 18.99 -12.68 -2.19
CA GLU A 364 19.09 -14.11 -2.49
C GLU A 364 18.01 -14.59 -3.48
N LEU A 365 16.84 -13.97 -3.44
CA LEU A 365 15.72 -14.24 -4.34
C LEU A 365 15.86 -13.52 -5.70
N GLY A 366 16.89 -12.70 -5.89
CA GLY A 366 17.21 -12.07 -7.18
C GLY A 366 16.95 -10.57 -7.25
N ALA A 367 16.48 -9.91 -6.17
CA ALA A 367 16.44 -8.45 -6.12
C ALA A 367 17.86 -7.87 -5.97
N PRO A 368 18.11 -6.61 -6.37
CA PRO A 368 19.35 -5.95 -5.98
C PRO A 368 19.41 -5.80 -4.44
N TYR A 369 20.62 -5.72 -3.87
CA TYR A 369 20.77 -5.23 -2.49
C TYR A 369 20.56 -3.71 -2.49
N PRO A 370 20.00 -3.10 -1.40
CA PRO A 370 19.73 -1.66 -1.36
C PRO A 370 20.94 -0.80 -1.73
N GLN A 371 20.77 0.03 -2.77
CA GLN A 371 21.76 1.05 -3.16
C GLN A 371 21.51 2.36 -2.42
N THR A 372 20.26 2.68 -2.14
CA THR A 372 19.81 3.75 -1.26
C THR A 372 18.66 3.24 -0.40
N LEU A 373 18.45 3.83 0.75
CA LEU A 373 17.38 3.45 1.66
C LEU A 373 16.64 4.69 2.17
N ARG A 374 15.34 4.70 1.95
CA ARG A 374 14.43 5.67 2.57
C ARG A 374 13.61 5.00 3.65
N THR A 375 13.14 5.77 4.61
CA THR A 375 12.36 5.23 5.73
C THR A 375 11.12 6.06 5.94
N VAL A 376 9.97 5.37 6.04
CA VAL A 376 8.67 5.96 6.37
C VAL A 376 8.07 5.30 7.60
N GLY A 377 6.98 5.86 8.12
CA GLY A 377 6.29 5.35 9.30
C GLY A 377 6.84 5.91 10.62
N GLY A 378 6.17 5.59 11.73
CA GLY A 378 6.44 6.20 13.04
C GLY A 378 7.85 5.96 13.58
N GLY A 379 8.45 4.82 13.23
CA GLY A 379 9.81 4.47 13.66
C GLY A 379 10.90 5.35 13.04
N SER A 380 10.64 6.01 11.90
CA SER A 380 11.59 6.93 11.27
C SER A 380 11.95 8.14 12.15
N ARG A 381 11.11 8.45 13.12
CA ARG A 381 11.32 9.56 14.07
C ARG A 381 12.31 9.25 15.18
N ASN A 382 12.79 7.99 15.30
CA ASN A 382 13.77 7.60 16.31
C ASN A 382 15.19 7.68 15.71
N PRO A 383 15.99 8.72 16.04
CA PRO A 383 17.30 8.94 15.43
C PRO A 383 18.31 7.84 15.81
N ALA A 384 18.24 7.29 17.02
CA ALA A 384 19.10 6.21 17.44
C ALA A 384 18.83 4.93 16.63
N TRP A 385 17.54 4.61 16.39
CA TRP A 385 17.20 3.47 15.54
C TRP A 385 17.66 3.68 14.09
N MET A 386 17.47 4.88 13.55
CA MET A 386 17.96 5.21 12.20
C MET A 386 19.48 5.01 12.08
N GLN A 387 20.25 5.41 13.09
CA GLN A 387 21.71 5.25 13.13
C GLN A 387 22.12 3.76 13.20
N MET A 388 21.48 2.96 14.07
CA MET A 388 21.70 1.50 14.15
C MET A 388 21.48 0.83 12.78
N ARG A 389 20.37 1.17 12.11
CA ARG A 389 20.00 0.64 10.81
C ARG A 389 21.01 1.03 9.72
N ALA A 390 21.39 2.31 9.64
CA ALA A 390 22.37 2.79 8.67
C ALA A 390 23.68 2.01 8.75
N LYS A 391 24.19 1.81 9.97
CA LYS A 391 25.41 1.06 10.22
C LYS A 391 25.30 -0.42 9.84
N LEU A 392 24.14 -1.03 10.10
CA LEU A 392 23.96 -2.46 9.94
C LEU A 392 23.64 -2.85 8.49
N ILE A 393 22.86 -2.04 7.77
CA ILE A 393 22.44 -2.31 6.38
C ILE A 393 23.53 -1.88 5.39
N GLY A 394 24.28 -0.80 5.71
CA GLY A 394 25.39 -0.32 4.89
C GLY A 394 24.96 0.46 3.64
N ALA A 395 23.66 0.77 3.48
CA ALA A 395 23.15 1.60 2.40
C ALA A 395 22.99 3.06 2.86
N PRO A 396 23.26 4.08 2.01
CA PRO A 396 23.00 5.48 2.32
C PRO A 396 21.53 5.70 2.66
N LEU A 397 21.27 6.34 3.82
CA LEU A 397 19.93 6.76 4.21
C LEU A 397 19.62 8.11 3.56
N LEU A 398 18.57 8.15 2.75
CA LEU A 398 18.07 9.36 2.11
C LEU A 398 16.77 9.80 2.77
N ALA A 399 16.50 11.09 2.77
CA ALA A 399 15.21 11.61 3.17
C ALA A 399 14.11 11.15 2.19
N SER A 400 12.95 10.77 2.70
CA SER A 400 11.75 10.64 1.89
C SER A 400 11.33 12.02 1.39
N ARG A 401 10.88 12.07 0.14
CA ARG A 401 10.36 13.32 -0.43
C ARG A 401 9.05 13.73 0.25
N HIS A 402 8.16 12.76 0.43
CA HIS A 402 6.90 12.90 1.13
C HIS A 402 6.51 11.58 1.82
N ASP A 403 5.70 11.66 2.88
CA ASP A 403 5.30 10.48 3.66
C ASP A 403 3.85 10.04 3.38
N GLU A 404 3.06 10.84 2.65
CA GLU A 404 1.65 10.57 2.40
C GLU A 404 1.41 9.94 1.02
N ALA A 405 0.60 8.87 0.96
CA ALA A 405 0.26 8.17 -0.28
C ALA A 405 -0.42 9.09 -1.31
N ALA A 406 -1.27 10.01 -0.86
CA ALA A 406 -1.90 11.00 -1.73
C ALA A 406 -0.89 11.83 -2.55
N PHE A 407 0.32 12.08 -2.04
CA PHE A 407 1.38 12.73 -2.81
C PHE A 407 1.87 11.81 -3.95
N GLY A 408 2.01 10.52 -3.67
CA GLY A 408 2.36 9.53 -4.70
C GLY A 408 1.29 9.41 -5.78
N ALA A 409 0.02 9.44 -5.41
CA ALA A 409 -1.10 9.49 -6.37
C ALA A 409 -1.07 10.81 -7.17
N ALA A 410 -0.75 11.96 -6.56
CA ALA A 410 -0.59 13.23 -7.28
C ALA A 410 0.56 13.19 -8.31
N LEU A 411 1.66 12.48 -8.01
CA LEU A 411 2.74 12.25 -8.97
C LEU A 411 2.26 11.40 -10.15
N LEU A 412 1.41 10.37 -9.93
CA LEU A 412 0.79 9.60 -11.01
C LEU A 412 -0.15 10.46 -11.86
N ALA A 413 -0.79 11.47 -11.25
CA ALA A 413 -1.66 12.39 -11.97
C ALA A 413 -0.88 13.38 -12.86
N LEU A 414 0.36 13.72 -12.48
CA LEU A 414 1.20 14.71 -13.17
C LEU A 414 1.72 14.20 -14.51
N GLU A 415 2.08 12.91 -14.64
CA GLU A 415 2.85 12.42 -15.77
C GLU A 415 2.10 11.35 -16.59
N GLU A 416 2.29 11.39 -17.92
CA GLU A 416 2.00 10.25 -18.78
C GLU A 416 3.10 9.19 -18.56
N GLY A 417 2.93 8.34 -17.54
CA GLY A 417 3.84 7.23 -17.25
C GLY A 417 5.06 7.63 -16.41
N VAL A 418 4.85 7.96 -15.13
CA VAL A 418 5.88 8.26 -14.09
C VAL A 418 7.04 7.24 -14.03
N CYS A 419 6.87 6.10 -14.67
CA CYS A 419 7.85 5.02 -14.62
C CYS A 419 8.96 5.09 -15.68
N ASN A 420 8.91 6.04 -16.61
CA ASN A 420 9.88 6.10 -17.71
C ASN A 420 10.77 7.36 -17.73
N THR A 421 10.54 8.33 -16.85
CA THR A 421 11.37 9.55 -16.85
C THR A 421 12.27 9.57 -15.61
N PRO A 422 13.59 9.77 -15.74
CA PRO A 422 14.43 10.08 -14.59
C PRO A 422 13.90 11.40 -13.99
N LEU A 423 13.49 11.35 -12.74
CA LEU A 423 13.14 12.53 -11.97
C LEU A 423 14.30 13.53 -12.11
N LEU A 424 14.02 14.71 -12.63
CA LEU A 424 14.98 15.81 -12.68
C LEU A 424 15.46 16.06 -11.24
N VAL A 425 16.77 15.84 -11.04
CA VAL A 425 17.50 16.05 -9.79
C VAL A 425 17.58 17.54 -9.47
#